data_cf79fdd367d40df14f770f7e8c643003
#
_entry.id   cf79fdd367d40df14f770f7e8c643003
#
_cell.length_a   1.000
_cell.length_b   1.000
_cell.length_c   1.000
_cell.angle_alpha   90.00
_cell.angle_beta   90.00
_cell.angle_gamma   90.00
#
_symmetry.space_group_name_H-M   'P 1'
#
loop_
_entity.id
_entity.type
_entity.pdbx_description
1 polymer ?
#
loop_
_entity_poly.entity_id
_entity_poly.type
_entity_poly.pdbx_seq_one_letter_code
_entity_poly.pdbx_strand_id
1 'polypeptide(L)'
;MDDVQALRQEILLRANDLYEKREYARAAEVAQELLTVLPEDTEMRYILAAALTQTGAYDAARAEVARIRAVCPDHAGAARQEVYIDRAEGRLATEIAHLRALIDMLKRRMAEEEERRAHDAVFLASAYSLLGSALTEAGEAQEAVAAFLASAQLETERAQRAVEYSNALFAVNYLPTHLRPAYAGLAHGYDALFADVLPRAGAADAVRGHARIRIGYISPDLCVHPVGRLVRPLLTQYDRTQFAVHCYARCAEDALSETFRAAVDVWHNIRALSAAEAAALIRRDEVDILVDLAGHTKGNSLPVLAFRPAPVQVTGIGYFNTTGLSAVDYVLSDVYVDPPGAGDDAMTEEILRLPH
;
A
#
# COMPACT_ATOMS: atom_id res chain seq x y z
N MET A 1 22.94 -29.44 26.42
CA MET A 1 22.13 -29.13 25.23
C MET A 1 21.23 -27.91 25.47
N ASP A 2 20.60 -27.80 26.64
CA ASP A 2 19.69 -26.67 26.94
C ASP A 2 20.39 -25.30 26.92
N ASP A 3 21.62 -25.19 27.44
CA ASP A 3 22.36 -23.93 27.44
C ASP A 3 22.73 -23.41 26.04
N VAL A 4 23.07 -24.32 25.11
CA VAL A 4 23.40 -23.95 23.73
C VAL A 4 22.15 -23.48 22.98
N GLN A 5 21.01 -24.11 23.20
CA GLN A 5 19.74 -23.70 22.60
C GLN A 5 19.24 -22.36 23.18
N ALA A 6 19.40 -22.13 24.49
CA ALA A 6 19.07 -20.86 25.11
C ALA A 6 19.94 -19.73 24.55
N LEU A 7 21.26 -19.94 24.47
CA LEU A 7 22.19 -18.97 23.88
C LEU A 7 21.88 -18.70 22.41
N ARG A 8 21.61 -19.74 21.61
CA ARG A 8 21.18 -19.61 20.23
C ARG A 8 19.94 -18.70 20.12
N GLN A 9 18.92 -18.94 20.95
CA GLN A 9 17.68 -18.17 20.92
C GLN A 9 17.92 -16.70 21.28
N GLU A 10 18.76 -16.42 22.29
CA GLU A 10 19.13 -15.06 22.68
C GLU A 10 19.82 -14.31 21.54
N ILE A 11 20.79 -14.95 20.87
CA ILE A 11 21.52 -14.34 19.75
C ILE A 11 20.58 -14.12 18.54
N LEU A 12 19.68 -15.07 18.27
CA LEU A 12 18.68 -14.95 17.20
C LEU A 12 17.76 -13.74 17.43
N LEU A 13 17.25 -13.58 18.66
CA LEU A 13 16.42 -12.42 19.02
C LEU A 13 17.18 -11.10 18.88
N ARG A 14 18.46 -11.07 19.31
CA ARG A 14 19.33 -9.89 19.18
C ARG A 14 19.59 -9.53 17.73
N ALA A 15 19.87 -10.50 16.86
CA ALA A 15 20.11 -10.26 15.43
C ALA A 15 18.85 -9.72 14.75
N ASN A 16 17.66 -10.28 15.06
CA ASN A 16 16.38 -9.77 14.57
C ASN A 16 16.09 -8.35 15.06
N ASP A 17 16.29 -8.04 16.34
CA ASP A 17 16.09 -6.70 16.90
C ASP A 17 16.98 -5.65 16.22
N LEU A 18 18.24 -5.99 15.95
CA LEU A 18 19.16 -5.14 15.20
C LEU A 18 18.69 -4.93 13.75
N TYR A 19 18.21 -5.99 13.11
CA TYR A 19 17.66 -5.91 11.76
C TYR A 19 16.43 -4.98 11.70
N GLU A 20 15.51 -5.11 12.65
CA GLU A 20 14.31 -4.27 12.76
C GLU A 20 14.65 -2.79 13.00
N LYS A 21 15.70 -2.53 13.80
CA LYS A 21 16.24 -1.18 14.04
C LYS A 21 17.03 -0.63 12.84
N ARG A 22 17.15 -1.38 11.75
CA ARG A 22 17.92 -1.05 10.54
C ARG A 22 19.43 -0.96 10.77
N GLU A 23 19.94 -1.57 11.84
CA GLU A 23 21.37 -1.69 12.14
C GLU A 23 21.95 -2.93 11.40
N TYR A 24 21.80 -2.97 10.08
CA TYR A 24 22.04 -4.15 9.25
C TYR A 24 23.47 -4.69 9.32
N ALA A 25 24.48 -3.82 9.37
CA ALA A 25 25.87 -4.26 9.50
C ALA A 25 26.09 -5.02 10.81
N ARG A 26 25.55 -4.50 11.93
CA ARG A 26 25.64 -5.17 13.23
C ARG A 26 24.84 -6.47 13.29
N ALA A 27 23.66 -6.49 12.64
CA ALA A 27 22.88 -7.73 12.53
C ALA A 27 23.67 -8.81 11.78
N ALA A 28 24.39 -8.45 10.70
CA ALA A 28 25.26 -9.36 9.96
C ALA A 28 26.43 -9.88 10.80
N GLU A 29 27.12 -9.00 11.58
CA GLU A 29 28.20 -9.39 12.47
C GLU A 29 27.73 -10.42 13.52
N VAL A 30 26.62 -10.14 14.21
CA VAL A 30 26.03 -11.05 15.21
C VAL A 30 25.63 -12.39 14.58
N ALA A 31 25.07 -12.37 13.37
CA ALA A 31 24.72 -13.59 12.66
C ALA A 31 25.96 -14.41 12.26
N GLN A 32 27.04 -13.75 11.81
CA GLN A 32 28.31 -14.41 11.48
C GLN A 32 28.97 -15.05 12.71
N GLU A 33 28.96 -14.37 13.86
CA GLU A 33 29.50 -14.90 15.11
C GLU A 33 28.83 -16.24 15.49
N LEU A 34 27.48 -16.30 15.45
CA LEU A 34 26.79 -17.54 15.76
C LEU A 34 27.11 -18.65 14.74
N LEU A 35 27.20 -18.30 13.47
CA LEU A 35 27.49 -19.27 12.40
C LEU A 35 28.91 -19.85 12.47
N THR A 36 29.84 -19.25 13.25
CA THR A 36 31.14 -19.86 13.56
C THR A 36 31.00 -21.05 14.51
N VAL A 37 29.97 -21.04 15.37
CA VAL A 37 29.70 -22.10 16.36
C VAL A 37 28.66 -23.07 15.84
N LEU A 38 27.62 -22.57 15.14
CA LEU A 38 26.53 -23.35 14.57
C LEU A 38 26.44 -23.12 13.04
N PRO A 39 27.37 -23.71 12.26
CA PRO A 39 27.50 -23.44 10.84
C PRO A 39 26.30 -23.89 10.00
N GLU A 40 25.42 -24.78 10.51
CA GLU A 40 24.25 -25.30 9.81
C GLU A 40 22.96 -24.58 10.21
N ASP A 41 23.01 -23.50 11.00
CA ASP A 41 21.83 -22.76 11.44
C ASP A 41 21.21 -21.98 10.27
N THR A 42 20.10 -22.50 9.73
CA THR A 42 19.43 -21.92 8.56
C THR A 42 18.69 -20.62 8.87
N GLU A 43 18.18 -20.43 10.10
CA GLU A 43 17.51 -19.18 10.50
C GLU A 43 18.52 -18.04 10.59
N MET A 44 19.68 -18.31 11.19
CA MET A 44 20.73 -17.30 11.31
C MET A 44 21.34 -16.96 9.94
N ARG A 45 21.53 -17.97 9.05
CA ARG A 45 21.93 -17.73 7.67
C ARG A 45 20.91 -16.86 6.94
N TYR A 46 19.62 -17.05 7.19
CA TYR A 46 18.58 -16.23 6.58
C TYR A 46 18.69 -14.75 7.03
N ILE A 47 18.88 -14.50 8.33
CA ILE A 47 19.09 -13.14 8.84
C ILE A 47 20.35 -12.52 8.25
N LEU A 48 21.44 -13.28 8.16
CA LEU A 48 22.68 -12.83 7.53
C LEU A 48 22.45 -12.45 6.06
N ALA A 49 21.81 -13.30 5.28
CA ALA A 49 21.48 -13.02 3.88
C ALA A 49 20.61 -11.76 3.73
N ALA A 50 19.62 -11.59 4.62
CA ALA A 50 18.75 -10.40 4.62
C ALA A 50 19.55 -9.14 4.96
N ALA A 51 20.40 -9.17 5.98
CA ALA A 51 21.25 -8.05 6.38
C ALA A 51 22.26 -7.67 5.31
N LEU A 52 22.90 -8.67 4.68
CA LEU A 52 23.82 -8.47 3.55
C LEU A 52 23.12 -7.84 2.34
N THR A 53 21.87 -8.21 2.09
CA THR A 53 21.07 -7.58 1.01
C THR A 53 20.87 -6.08 1.28
N GLN A 54 20.54 -5.71 2.52
CA GLN A 54 20.32 -4.31 2.90
C GLN A 54 21.60 -3.47 2.89
N THR A 55 22.77 -4.11 3.06
CA THR A 55 24.08 -3.43 2.99
C THR A 55 24.68 -3.42 1.58
N GLY A 56 24.01 -3.99 0.57
CA GLY A 56 24.47 -4.04 -0.81
C GLY A 56 25.48 -5.15 -1.10
N ALA A 57 25.74 -6.06 -0.17
CA ALA A 57 26.65 -7.20 -0.34
C ALA A 57 25.94 -8.40 -1.01
N TYR A 58 25.43 -8.18 -2.24
CA TYR A 58 24.52 -9.10 -2.93
C TYR A 58 25.12 -10.48 -3.21
N ASP A 59 26.38 -10.55 -3.65
CA ASP A 59 27.03 -11.84 -3.91
C ASP A 59 27.19 -12.68 -2.64
N ALA A 60 27.53 -12.04 -1.53
CA ALA A 60 27.60 -12.71 -0.23
C ALA A 60 26.21 -13.17 0.23
N ALA A 61 25.17 -12.33 0.04
CA ALA A 61 23.80 -12.69 0.34
C ALA A 61 23.34 -13.92 -0.47
N ARG A 62 23.63 -13.98 -1.77
CA ARG A 62 23.34 -15.16 -2.63
C ARG A 62 24.06 -16.41 -2.15
N ALA A 63 25.32 -16.28 -1.72
CA ALA A 63 26.07 -17.41 -1.20
C ALA A 63 25.40 -18.02 0.05
N GLU A 64 24.89 -17.18 0.97
CA GLU A 64 24.18 -17.67 2.14
C GLU A 64 22.83 -18.30 1.76
N VAL A 65 22.07 -17.70 0.84
CA VAL A 65 20.82 -18.29 0.31
C VAL A 65 21.10 -19.65 -0.34
N ALA A 66 22.15 -19.78 -1.14
CA ALA A 66 22.55 -21.06 -1.75
C ALA A 66 22.86 -22.13 -0.70
N ARG A 67 23.52 -21.77 0.41
CA ARG A 67 23.81 -22.71 1.52
C ARG A 67 22.52 -23.16 2.21
N ILE A 68 21.55 -22.27 2.43
CA ILE A 68 20.23 -22.66 2.97
C ILE A 68 19.55 -23.65 2.04
N ARG A 69 19.51 -23.35 0.74
CA ARG A 69 18.84 -24.21 -0.25
C ARG A 69 19.53 -25.53 -0.50
N ALA A 70 20.82 -25.64 -0.25
CA ALA A 70 21.55 -26.91 -0.30
C ALA A 70 21.06 -27.89 0.80
N VAL A 71 20.66 -27.37 1.96
CA VAL A 71 20.11 -28.16 3.08
C VAL A 71 18.61 -28.33 2.96
N CYS A 72 17.89 -27.29 2.57
CA CYS A 72 16.45 -27.25 2.43
C CYS A 72 16.07 -26.59 1.07
N PRO A 73 15.96 -27.38 -0.02
CA PRO A 73 15.67 -26.84 -1.36
C PRO A 73 14.39 -26.00 -1.45
N ASP A 74 13.36 -26.37 -0.68
CA ASP A 74 12.04 -25.71 -0.65
C ASP A 74 11.89 -24.73 0.50
N HIS A 75 12.97 -24.09 0.96
CA HIS A 75 12.94 -23.09 2.00
C HIS A 75 12.34 -21.78 1.47
N ALA A 76 11.07 -21.49 1.82
CA ALA A 76 10.31 -20.35 1.30
C ALA A 76 10.98 -18.99 1.59
N GLY A 77 11.55 -18.82 2.80
CA GLY A 77 12.28 -17.60 3.16
C GLY A 77 13.52 -17.38 2.27
N ALA A 78 14.29 -18.45 1.98
CA ALA A 78 15.46 -18.37 1.11
C ALA A 78 15.07 -18.02 -0.33
N ALA A 79 14.03 -18.65 -0.88
CA ALA A 79 13.52 -18.34 -2.21
C ALA A 79 13.00 -16.88 -2.29
N ARG A 80 12.31 -16.40 -1.25
CA ARG A 80 11.90 -14.99 -1.17
C ARG A 80 13.10 -14.04 -1.05
N GLN A 81 14.17 -14.45 -0.38
CA GLN A 81 15.37 -13.63 -0.26
C GLN A 81 16.09 -13.46 -1.62
N GLU A 82 16.06 -14.46 -2.51
CA GLU A 82 16.55 -14.31 -3.90
C GLU A 82 15.79 -13.18 -4.62
N VAL A 83 14.47 -13.13 -4.47
CA VAL A 83 13.64 -12.05 -5.04
C VAL A 83 14.07 -10.68 -4.51
N TYR A 84 14.30 -10.54 -3.20
CA TYR A 84 14.72 -9.26 -2.63
C TYR A 84 16.11 -8.83 -3.08
N ILE A 85 17.02 -9.78 -3.28
CA ILE A 85 18.35 -9.49 -3.83
C ILE A 85 18.24 -8.97 -5.28
N ASP A 86 17.44 -9.66 -6.13
CA ASP A 86 17.26 -9.24 -7.53
C ASP A 86 16.61 -7.87 -7.64
N ARG A 87 15.59 -7.60 -6.82
CA ARG A 87 14.94 -6.28 -6.72
C ARG A 87 15.94 -5.20 -6.32
N ALA A 88 16.77 -5.44 -5.31
CA ALA A 88 17.77 -4.49 -4.84
C ALA A 88 18.86 -4.19 -5.88
N GLU A 89 19.16 -5.16 -6.75
CA GLU A 89 20.09 -4.99 -7.89
C GLU A 89 19.42 -4.46 -9.16
N GLY A 90 18.09 -4.28 -9.16
CA GLY A 90 17.33 -3.85 -10.34
C GLY A 90 17.23 -4.91 -11.44
N ARG A 91 17.34 -6.20 -11.10
CA ARG A 91 17.28 -7.32 -12.05
C ARG A 91 15.83 -7.77 -12.28
N LEU A 92 15.01 -6.90 -12.82
CA LEU A 92 13.55 -7.07 -12.93
C LEU A 92 13.14 -8.42 -13.57
N ALA A 93 13.78 -8.82 -14.68
CA ALA A 93 13.42 -10.07 -15.35
C ALA A 93 13.73 -11.31 -14.48
N THR A 94 14.84 -11.31 -13.75
CA THR A 94 15.23 -12.38 -12.83
C THR A 94 14.30 -12.40 -11.60
N GLU A 95 13.96 -11.22 -11.08
CA GLU A 95 12.99 -11.08 -9.99
C GLU A 95 11.65 -11.72 -10.36
N ILE A 96 11.09 -11.42 -11.54
CA ILE A 96 9.84 -12.02 -12.02
C ILE A 96 9.96 -13.55 -12.14
N ALA A 97 11.09 -14.04 -12.65
CA ALA A 97 11.32 -15.48 -12.79
C ALA A 97 11.37 -16.18 -11.41
N HIS A 98 12.08 -15.61 -10.44
CA HIS A 98 12.16 -16.14 -9.08
C HIS A 98 10.83 -16.06 -8.34
N LEU A 99 10.03 -14.99 -8.54
CA LEU A 99 8.68 -14.89 -8.00
C LEU A 99 7.74 -15.98 -8.54
N ARG A 100 7.77 -16.24 -9.83
CA ARG A 100 6.99 -17.32 -10.44
C ARG A 100 7.41 -18.69 -9.87
N ALA A 101 8.71 -18.94 -9.75
CA ALA A 101 9.23 -20.18 -9.16
C ALA A 101 8.83 -20.33 -7.68
N LEU A 102 8.87 -19.26 -6.90
CA LEU A 102 8.43 -19.25 -5.50
C LEU A 102 6.94 -19.56 -5.39
N ILE A 103 6.09 -18.95 -6.22
CA ILE A 103 4.65 -19.17 -6.27
C ILE A 103 4.35 -20.65 -6.59
N ASP A 104 5.01 -21.22 -7.60
CA ASP A 104 4.83 -22.62 -7.98
C ASP A 104 5.27 -23.59 -6.87
N MET A 105 6.37 -23.29 -6.19
CA MET A 105 6.85 -24.06 -5.04
C MET A 105 5.84 -24.02 -3.89
N LEU A 106 5.34 -22.83 -3.50
CA LEU A 106 4.37 -22.67 -2.42
C LEU A 106 3.04 -23.40 -2.73
N LYS A 107 2.55 -23.30 -3.97
CA LYS A 107 1.34 -24.01 -4.40
C LYS A 107 1.49 -25.55 -4.28
N ARG A 108 2.63 -26.10 -4.68
CA ARG A 108 2.89 -27.55 -4.53
C ARG A 108 2.90 -27.94 -3.05
N ARG A 109 3.63 -27.22 -2.20
CA ARG A 109 3.68 -27.48 -0.76
C ARG A 109 2.31 -27.44 -0.10
N MET A 110 1.50 -26.44 -0.43
CA MET A 110 0.13 -26.31 0.08
C MET A 110 -0.79 -27.45 -0.36
N ALA A 111 -0.53 -28.06 -1.52
CA ALA A 111 -1.26 -29.22 -1.99
C ALA A 111 -0.85 -30.55 -1.28
N GLU A 112 0.41 -30.66 -0.89
CA GLU A 112 1.00 -31.84 -0.31
C GLU A 112 0.94 -31.86 1.23
N GLU A 113 1.05 -30.70 1.90
CA GLU A 113 1.18 -30.56 3.35
C GLU A 113 0.08 -29.67 3.94
N GLU A 114 -0.97 -30.26 4.49
CA GLU A 114 -2.10 -29.51 5.06
C GLU A 114 -1.71 -28.63 6.26
N GLU A 115 -0.79 -29.11 7.11
CA GLU A 115 -0.33 -28.38 8.29
C GLU A 115 0.38 -27.06 7.97
N ARG A 116 1.01 -26.96 6.80
CA ARG A 116 1.72 -25.76 6.33
C ARG A 116 0.84 -24.79 5.56
N ARG A 117 -0.36 -25.21 5.18
CA ARG A 117 -1.23 -24.46 4.26
C ARG A 117 -1.47 -23.02 4.71
N ALA A 118 -1.78 -22.81 5.98
CA ALA A 118 -2.03 -21.48 6.51
C ALA A 118 -0.77 -20.57 6.49
N HIS A 119 0.38 -21.14 6.85
CA HIS A 119 1.65 -20.41 6.82
C HIS A 119 2.08 -20.08 5.39
N ASP A 120 2.04 -21.04 4.49
CA ASP A 120 2.43 -20.86 3.10
C ASP A 120 1.46 -19.94 2.34
N ALA A 121 0.19 -19.86 2.74
CA ALA A 121 -0.77 -18.91 2.17
C ALA A 121 -0.34 -17.44 2.37
N VAL A 122 0.23 -17.10 3.53
CA VAL A 122 0.76 -15.74 3.80
C VAL A 122 1.96 -15.44 2.88
N PHE A 123 2.86 -16.40 2.70
CA PHE A 123 3.98 -16.25 1.78
C PHE A 123 3.50 -16.13 0.32
N LEU A 124 2.49 -16.90 -0.04
CA LEU A 124 1.91 -16.91 -1.39
C LEU A 124 1.22 -15.57 -1.71
N ALA A 125 0.46 -15.02 -0.76
CA ALA A 125 -0.14 -13.69 -0.91
C ALA A 125 0.95 -12.62 -1.14
N SER A 126 1.98 -12.61 -0.29
CA SER A 126 3.12 -11.69 -0.44
C SER A 126 3.85 -11.88 -1.77
N ALA A 127 4.06 -13.11 -2.24
CA ALA A 127 4.72 -13.39 -3.50
C ALA A 127 3.90 -12.87 -4.70
N TYR A 128 2.57 -13.01 -4.66
CA TYR A 128 1.69 -12.45 -5.69
C TYR A 128 1.69 -10.93 -5.69
N SER A 129 1.66 -10.28 -4.52
CA SER A 129 1.76 -8.81 -4.41
C SER A 129 3.07 -8.29 -4.99
N LEU A 130 4.19 -8.94 -4.66
CA LEU A 130 5.51 -8.63 -5.23
C LEU A 130 5.55 -8.85 -6.74
N LEU A 131 4.96 -9.94 -7.24
CA LEU A 131 4.87 -10.23 -8.67
C LEU A 131 4.05 -9.17 -9.40
N GLY A 132 2.90 -8.77 -8.87
CA GLY A 132 2.09 -7.70 -9.42
C GLY A 132 2.85 -6.39 -9.56
N SER A 133 3.66 -6.04 -8.53
CA SER A 133 4.51 -4.85 -8.55
C SER A 133 5.59 -4.94 -9.63
N ALA A 134 6.30 -6.06 -9.71
CA ALA A 134 7.35 -6.28 -10.70
C ALA A 134 6.80 -6.30 -12.15
N LEU A 135 5.64 -6.91 -12.36
CA LEU A 135 4.96 -6.93 -13.66
C LEU A 135 4.45 -5.54 -14.07
N THR A 136 3.99 -4.73 -13.12
CA THR A 136 3.61 -3.32 -13.38
C THR A 136 4.84 -2.52 -13.87
N GLU A 137 6.00 -2.72 -13.21
CA GLU A 137 7.26 -2.09 -13.62
C GLU A 137 7.74 -2.59 -14.99
N ALA A 138 7.52 -3.86 -15.30
CA ALA A 138 7.82 -4.45 -16.61
C ALA A 138 6.86 -4.02 -17.73
N GLY A 139 5.75 -3.33 -17.41
CA GLY A 139 4.70 -2.97 -18.37
C GLY A 139 3.71 -4.09 -18.68
N GLU A 140 3.77 -5.21 -17.95
CA GLU A 140 2.89 -6.39 -18.13
C GLU A 140 1.61 -6.23 -17.31
N ALA A 141 0.87 -5.15 -17.58
CA ALA A 141 -0.24 -4.68 -16.74
C ALA A 141 -1.36 -5.72 -16.57
N GLN A 142 -1.66 -6.53 -17.59
CA GLN A 142 -2.71 -7.55 -17.50
C GLN A 142 -2.35 -8.66 -16.50
N GLU A 143 -1.12 -9.14 -16.55
CA GLU A 143 -0.64 -10.14 -15.58
C GLU A 143 -0.49 -9.52 -14.17
N ALA A 144 -0.10 -8.24 -14.09
CA ALA A 144 -0.03 -7.51 -12.82
C ALA A 144 -1.38 -7.45 -12.11
N VAL A 145 -2.46 -7.10 -12.83
CA VAL A 145 -3.82 -7.12 -12.27
C VAL A 145 -4.19 -8.49 -11.75
N ALA A 146 -3.92 -9.55 -12.53
CA ALA A 146 -4.21 -10.92 -12.11
C ALA A 146 -3.42 -11.32 -10.84
N ALA A 147 -2.15 -10.92 -10.74
CA ALA A 147 -1.32 -11.20 -9.58
C ALA A 147 -1.83 -10.47 -8.32
N PHE A 148 -2.15 -9.18 -8.40
CA PHE A 148 -2.72 -8.45 -7.27
C PHE A 148 -4.07 -9.02 -6.80
N LEU A 149 -4.93 -9.43 -7.73
CA LEU A 149 -6.20 -10.07 -7.37
C LEU A 149 -6.00 -11.44 -6.72
N ALA A 150 -5.02 -12.22 -7.18
CA ALA A 150 -4.65 -13.48 -6.54
C ALA A 150 -4.13 -13.26 -5.10
N SER A 151 -3.34 -12.21 -4.88
CA SER A 151 -2.95 -11.78 -3.53
C SER A 151 -4.16 -11.42 -2.68
N ALA A 152 -5.06 -10.56 -3.20
CA ALA A 152 -6.26 -10.14 -2.50
C ALA A 152 -7.19 -11.30 -2.07
N GLN A 153 -7.26 -12.37 -2.87
CA GLN A 153 -8.05 -13.57 -2.54
C GLN A 153 -7.47 -14.36 -1.37
N LEU A 154 -6.17 -14.30 -1.17
CA LEU A 154 -5.48 -15.00 -0.08
C LEU A 154 -5.46 -14.20 1.22
N GLU A 155 -5.61 -12.88 1.13
CA GLU A 155 -5.61 -12.01 2.29
C GLU A 155 -6.88 -12.17 3.14
N THR A 156 -6.71 -12.35 4.44
CA THR A 156 -7.82 -12.48 5.40
C THR A 156 -8.24 -11.13 5.96
N GLU A 157 -7.29 -10.23 6.14
CA GLU A 157 -7.52 -8.90 6.68
C GLU A 157 -8.05 -7.95 5.60
N ARG A 158 -9.20 -7.30 5.89
CA ARG A 158 -9.81 -6.33 4.97
C ARG A 158 -8.85 -5.23 4.53
N ALA A 159 -8.08 -4.70 5.47
CA ALA A 159 -7.15 -3.60 5.19
C ALA A 159 -6.12 -4.00 4.13
N GLN A 160 -5.54 -5.21 4.25
CA GLN A 160 -4.55 -5.71 3.29
C GLN A 160 -5.23 -6.07 1.97
N ARG A 161 -6.40 -6.69 2.00
CA ARG A 161 -7.20 -6.97 0.79
C ARG A 161 -7.51 -5.70 0.02
N ALA A 162 -7.86 -4.60 0.70
CA ALA A 162 -8.12 -3.30 0.07
C ALA A 162 -6.86 -2.71 -0.58
N VAL A 163 -5.67 -2.92 0.00
CA VAL A 163 -4.40 -2.53 -0.62
C VAL A 163 -4.19 -3.26 -1.94
N GLU A 164 -4.38 -4.58 -1.97
CA GLU A 164 -4.17 -5.38 -3.17
C GLU A 164 -5.19 -5.07 -4.27
N TYR A 165 -6.46 -4.82 -3.92
CA TYR A 165 -7.45 -4.31 -4.88
C TYR A 165 -7.09 -2.92 -5.41
N SER A 166 -6.59 -2.01 -4.55
CA SER A 166 -6.09 -0.70 -4.99
C SER A 166 -4.93 -0.83 -5.98
N ASN A 167 -3.99 -1.75 -5.70
CA ASN A 167 -2.88 -2.02 -6.62
C ASN A 167 -3.38 -2.56 -7.97
N ALA A 168 -4.38 -3.46 -7.96
CA ALA A 168 -4.99 -3.97 -9.18
C ALA A 168 -5.69 -2.87 -9.98
N LEU A 169 -6.50 -2.02 -9.32
CA LEU A 169 -7.19 -0.89 -9.96
C LEU A 169 -6.20 0.16 -10.50
N PHE A 170 -5.10 0.38 -9.79
CA PHE A 170 -4.02 1.23 -10.29
C PHE A 170 -3.37 0.65 -11.55
N ALA A 171 -3.07 -0.67 -11.56
CA ALA A 171 -2.48 -1.36 -12.70
C ALA A 171 -3.38 -1.35 -13.94
N VAL A 172 -4.72 -1.32 -13.80
CA VAL A 172 -5.68 -1.18 -14.91
C VAL A 172 -5.40 0.06 -15.75
N ASN A 173 -4.89 1.16 -15.17
CA ASN A 173 -4.59 2.39 -15.89
C ASN A 173 -3.47 2.21 -16.94
N TYR A 174 -2.62 1.20 -16.80
CA TYR A 174 -1.56 0.86 -17.76
C TYR A 174 -2.02 -0.08 -18.88
N LEU A 175 -3.26 -0.59 -18.80
CA LEU A 175 -3.82 -1.42 -19.87
C LEU A 175 -4.12 -0.59 -21.12
N PRO A 176 -3.96 -1.16 -22.32
CA PRO A 176 -4.50 -0.59 -23.53
C PRO A 176 -5.98 -0.26 -23.38
N THR A 177 -6.42 0.89 -23.92
CA THR A 177 -7.78 1.41 -23.72
C THR A 177 -8.88 0.40 -24.06
N HIS A 178 -8.67 -0.41 -25.12
CA HIS A 178 -9.66 -1.41 -25.57
C HIS A 178 -9.82 -2.60 -24.60
N LEU A 179 -8.88 -2.81 -23.66
CA LEU A 179 -8.96 -3.88 -22.65
C LEU A 179 -9.62 -3.41 -21.35
N ARG A 180 -9.60 -2.11 -21.05
CA ARG A 180 -10.11 -1.56 -19.79
C ARG A 180 -11.57 -1.91 -19.48
N PRO A 181 -12.49 -1.93 -20.46
CA PRO A 181 -13.90 -2.29 -20.19
C PRO A 181 -14.08 -3.67 -19.57
N ALA A 182 -13.19 -4.63 -19.85
CA ALA A 182 -13.24 -5.96 -19.25
C ALA A 182 -12.97 -5.94 -17.72
N TYR A 183 -12.41 -4.86 -17.20
CA TYR A 183 -12.04 -4.69 -15.80
C TYR A 183 -12.95 -3.72 -15.03
N ALA A 184 -14.01 -3.17 -15.68
CA ALA A 184 -14.95 -2.26 -15.03
C ALA A 184 -15.58 -2.84 -13.74
N GLY A 185 -15.81 -4.16 -13.71
CA GLY A 185 -16.32 -4.85 -12.53
C GLY A 185 -15.38 -4.85 -11.31
N LEU A 186 -14.10 -4.55 -11.46
CA LEU A 186 -13.15 -4.50 -10.32
C LEU A 186 -13.49 -3.38 -9.35
N ALA A 187 -13.94 -2.24 -9.86
CA ALA A 187 -14.37 -1.11 -9.04
C ALA A 187 -15.48 -1.52 -8.07
N HIS A 188 -16.50 -2.23 -8.56
CA HIS A 188 -17.57 -2.78 -7.72
C HIS A 188 -17.05 -3.82 -6.71
N GLY A 189 -16.03 -4.59 -7.07
CA GLY A 189 -15.38 -5.53 -6.16
C GLY A 189 -14.69 -4.82 -4.99
N TYR A 190 -14.13 -3.64 -5.22
CA TYR A 190 -13.55 -2.81 -4.16
C TYR A 190 -14.61 -2.29 -3.18
N ASP A 191 -15.72 -1.75 -3.69
CA ASP A 191 -16.86 -1.29 -2.86
C ASP A 191 -17.41 -2.40 -1.97
N ALA A 192 -17.53 -3.61 -2.53
CA ALA A 192 -18.05 -4.77 -1.82
C ALA A 192 -17.22 -5.15 -0.58
N LEU A 193 -15.93 -4.79 -0.53
CA LEU A 193 -15.09 -4.99 0.67
C LEU A 193 -15.60 -4.20 1.89
N PHE A 194 -16.38 -3.16 1.66
CA PHE A 194 -16.88 -2.25 2.69
C PHE A 194 -18.40 -2.31 2.86
N ALA A 195 -19.08 -3.34 2.32
CA ALA A 195 -20.54 -3.47 2.34
C ALA A 195 -21.15 -3.50 3.76
N ASP A 196 -20.38 -3.90 4.78
CA ASP A 196 -20.77 -3.90 6.20
C ASP A 196 -20.46 -2.58 6.91
N VAL A 197 -19.76 -1.65 6.23
CA VAL A 197 -19.50 -0.31 6.75
C VAL A 197 -20.70 0.56 6.41
N LEU A 198 -21.69 0.54 7.29
CA LEU A 198 -22.91 1.35 7.10
C LEU A 198 -22.59 2.82 7.30
N PRO A 199 -22.91 3.71 6.32
CA PRO A 199 -22.99 5.13 6.59
C PRO A 199 -23.98 5.32 7.75
N ARG A 200 -23.59 6.04 8.80
CA ARG A 200 -24.56 6.37 9.86
C ARG A 200 -25.64 7.22 9.22
N ALA A 201 -26.86 6.68 9.18
CA ALA A 201 -28.04 7.40 8.74
C ALA A 201 -28.09 8.76 9.47
N GLY A 202 -28.21 9.86 8.73
CA GLY A 202 -28.27 11.22 9.25
C GLY A 202 -26.92 11.98 9.38
N ALA A 203 -25.77 11.35 9.20
CA ALA A 203 -24.49 12.09 9.23
C ALA A 203 -24.18 12.78 7.89
N ALA A 204 -24.71 12.25 6.78
CA ALA A 204 -24.43 12.74 5.43
C ALA A 204 -25.38 13.86 4.94
N ASP A 205 -26.60 13.95 5.48
CA ASP A 205 -27.66 14.80 4.88
C ASP A 205 -27.90 16.14 5.60
N ALA A 206 -27.21 16.40 6.72
CA ALA A 206 -27.37 17.67 7.42
C ALA A 206 -26.52 18.75 6.75
N VAL A 207 -27.15 19.65 6.01
CA VAL A 207 -26.53 20.93 5.66
C VAL A 207 -26.12 21.61 6.99
N ARG A 208 -24.82 21.58 7.27
CA ARG A 208 -24.25 22.17 8.47
C ARG A 208 -24.19 23.69 8.21
N GLY A 209 -24.93 24.46 8.97
CA GLY A 209 -24.98 25.93 8.81
C GLY A 209 -23.72 26.62 9.34
N HIS A 210 -22.52 26.15 8.93
CA HIS A 210 -21.27 26.79 9.31
C HIS A 210 -21.13 28.16 8.65
N ALA A 211 -20.58 29.14 9.37
CA ALA A 211 -20.29 30.46 8.82
C ALA A 211 -19.24 30.41 7.70
N ARG A 212 -18.32 29.43 7.77
CA ARG A 212 -17.34 29.13 6.72
C ARG A 212 -17.48 27.64 6.36
N ILE A 213 -17.45 27.32 5.07
CA ILE A 213 -17.47 25.94 4.59
C ILE A 213 -16.17 25.24 5.02
N ARG A 214 -16.27 24.12 5.72
CA ARG A 214 -15.13 23.32 6.16
C ARG A 214 -14.74 22.32 5.09
N ILE A 215 -13.60 22.56 4.44
CA ILE A 215 -13.05 21.65 3.42
C ILE A 215 -11.92 20.82 4.06
N GLY A 216 -12.09 19.51 4.08
CA GLY A 216 -11.05 18.58 4.53
C GLY A 216 -10.28 18.01 3.33
N TYR A 217 -8.96 18.07 3.35
CA TYR A 217 -8.09 17.38 2.40
C TYR A 217 -7.42 16.20 3.06
N ILE A 218 -7.59 15.00 2.49
CA ILE A 218 -7.00 13.77 3.02
C ILE A 218 -6.02 13.17 1.99
N SER A 219 -4.76 12.91 2.40
CA SER A 219 -3.76 12.35 1.49
C SER A 219 -2.53 11.80 2.22
N PRO A 220 -1.87 10.76 1.66
CA PRO A 220 -0.52 10.36 2.04
C PRO A 220 0.55 11.33 1.51
N ASP A 221 0.20 12.27 0.64
CA ASP A 221 1.11 13.07 -0.18
C ASP A 221 1.18 14.54 0.26
N LEU A 222 0.67 14.89 1.45
CA LEU A 222 0.79 16.24 2.04
C LEU A 222 2.21 16.48 2.60
N CYS A 223 3.21 16.19 1.79
CA CYS A 223 4.64 16.27 2.05
C CYS A 223 5.39 16.64 0.76
N VAL A 224 6.72 16.53 0.73
CA VAL A 224 7.53 16.73 -0.49
C VAL A 224 7.22 15.63 -1.51
N HIS A 225 6.14 15.83 -2.23
CA HIS A 225 5.59 14.95 -3.25
C HIS A 225 4.99 15.79 -4.40
N PRO A 226 4.91 15.29 -5.65
CA PRO A 226 4.26 16.03 -6.76
C PRO A 226 2.86 16.53 -6.42
N VAL A 227 1.99 15.69 -5.84
CA VAL A 227 0.64 16.08 -5.40
C VAL A 227 0.70 17.21 -4.37
N GLY A 228 1.57 17.12 -3.34
CA GLY A 228 1.75 18.18 -2.34
C GLY A 228 2.11 19.53 -2.98
N ARG A 229 2.95 19.51 -4.04
CA ARG A 229 3.31 20.74 -4.77
C ARG A 229 2.13 21.29 -5.58
N LEU A 230 1.32 20.42 -6.22
CA LEU A 230 0.15 20.80 -7.00
C LEU A 230 -0.95 21.41 -6.14
N VAL A 231 -1.22 20.84 -4.96
CA VAL A 231 -2.28 21.33 -4.05
C VAL A 231 -1.86 22.50 -3.19
N ARG A 232 -0.58 22.90 -3.21
CA ARG A 232 -0.07 24.01 -2.41
C ARG A 232 -0.91 25.29 -2.50
N PRO A 233 -1.30 25.79 -3.69
CA PRO A 233 -2.15 26.98 -3.79
C PRO A 233 -3.49 26.80 -3.08
N LEU A 234 -4.14 25.64 -3.19
CA LEU A 234 -5.41 25.34 -2.53
C LEU A 234 -5.30 25.41 -1.00
N LEU A 235 -4.14 25.00 -0.44
CA LEU A 235 -3.92 24.96 1.01
C LEU A 235 -3.39 26.31 1.57
N THR A 236 -2.81 27.17 0.73
CA THR A 236 -2.14 28.40 1.21
C THR A 236 -2.78 29.69 0.75
N GLN A 237 -3.67 29.66 -0.26
CA GLN A 237 -4.21 30.85 -0.92
C GLN A 237 -5.75 30.88 -0.99
N TYR A 238 -6.44 30.11 -0.13
CA TYR A 238 -7.90 30.09 -0.09
C TYR A 238 -8.48 31.32 0.60
N ASP A 239 -9.72 31.67 0.26
CA ASP A 239 -10.47 32.74 0.90
C ASP A 239 -10.92 32.34 2.31
N ARG A 240 -10.20 32.82 3.32
CA ARG A 240 -10.44 32.53 4.74
C ARG A 240 -11.73 33.13 5.29
N THR A 241 -12.40 34.01 4.55
CA THR A 241 -13.70 34.54 4.93
C THR A 241 -14.83 33.59 4.62
N GLN A 242 -14.63 32.73 3.59
CA GLN A 242 -15.64 31.77 3.13
C GLN A 242 -15.31 30.33 3.53
N PHE A 243 -14.02 29.97 3.63
CA PHE A 243 -13.60 28.59 3.83
C PHE A 243 -12.76 28.42 5.11
N ALA A 244 -12.89 27.25 5.72
CA ALA A 244 -11.97 26.74 6.73
C ALA A 244 -11.35 25.44 6.18
N VAL A 245 -10.02 25.40 6.12
CA VAL A 245 -9.29 24.26 5.53
C VAL A 245 -8.73 23.37 6.63
N HIS A 246 -9.09 22.08 6.56
CA HIS A 246 -8.64 21.03 7.44
C HIS A 246 -7.77 20.04 6.63
N CYS A 247 -6.62 19.65 7.14
CA CYS A 247 -5.77 18.65 6.50
C CYS A 247 -5.62 17.41 7.37
N TYR A 248 -5.77 16.25 6.73
CA TYR A 248 -5.61 14.92 7.31
C TYR A 248 -4.44 14.22 6.60
N ALA A 249 -3.22 14.51 7.09
CA ALA A 249 -1.99 13.99 6.49
C ALA A 249 -1.73 12.55 6.92
N ARG A 250 -1.40 11.68 5.97
CA ARG A 250 -1.04 10.28 6.22
C ARG A 250 0.42 9.98 5.88
N CYS A 251 1.28 10.99 5.91
CA CYS A 251 2.70 10.91 5.58
C CYS A 251 3.61 11.06 6.81
N ALA A 252 4.88 10.74 6.62
CA ALA A 252 5.93 11.29 7.47
C ALA A 252 6.08 12.77 7.12
N GLU A 253 6.00 13.62 8.14
CA GLU A 253 6.01 15.06 7.94
C GLU A 253 7.43 15.57 7.61
N ASP A 254 7.49 16.58 6.76
CA ASP A 254 8.70 17.25 6.28
C ASP A 254 8.52 18.77 6.19
N ALA A 255 9.48 19.48 5.62
CA ALA A 255 9.44 20.93 5.50
C ALA A 255 8.23 21.46 4.71
N LEU A 256 7.68 20.68 3.75
CA LEU A 256 6.47 21.09 3.03
C LEU A 256 5.22 20.87 3.89
N SER A 257 5.17 19.78 4.64
CA SER A 257 4.10 19.51 5.63
C SER A 257 4.02 20.63 6.68
N GLU A 258 5.17 21.12 7.18
CA GLU A 258 5.23 22.25 8.11
C GLU A 258 4.69 23.54 7.49
N THR A 259 4.98 23.79 6.21
CA THR A 259 4.41 24.92 5.47
C THR A 259 2.89 24.84 5.40
N PHE A 260 2.34 23.66 5.14
CA PHE A 260 0.89 23.44 5.11
C PHE A 260 0.25 23.61 6.49
N ARG A 261 0.86 23.00 7.52
CA ARG A 261 0.39 23.11 8.91
C ARG A 261 0.28 24.56 9.36
N ALA A 262 1.23 25.42 8.99
CA ALA A 262 1.21 26.84 9.31
C ALA A 262 0.15 27.62 8.51
N ALA A 263 -0.31 27.10 7.38
CA ALA A 263 -1.21 27.78 6.46
C ALA A 263 -2.68 27.44 6.65
N VAL A 264 -3.03 26.25 7.14
CA VAL A 264 -4.43 25.77 7.25
C VAL A 264 -5.03 26.07 8.62
N ASP A 265 -6.36 25.94 8.75
CA ASP A 265 -7.06 26.16 10.04
C ASP A 265 -6.86 24.96 10.99
N VAL A 266 -6.84 23.73 10.45
CA VAL A 266 -6.67 22.50 11.23
C VAL A 266 -5.72 21.55 10.51
N TRP A 267 -4.82 20.93 11.28
CA TRP A 267 -3.90 19.92 10.78
C TRP A 267 -3.90 18.69 11.69
N HIS A 268 -4.15 17.53 11.11
CA HIS A 268 -4.04 16.24 11.79
C HIS A 268 -3.11 15.30 11.03
N ASN A 269 -2.17 14.67 11.73
CA ASN A 269 -1.46 13.53 11.20
C ASN A 269 -2.20 12.25 11.60
N ILE A 270 -2.80 11.60 10.61
CA ILE A 270 -3.62 10.39 10.79
C ILE A 270 -2.88 9.09 10.44
N ARG A 271 -1.56 9.15 10.25
CA ARG A 271 -0.76 8.01 9.79
C ARG A 271 -0.87 6.78 10.71
N ALA A 272 -0.98 7.00 12.02
CA ALA A 272 -1.08 5.95 13.02
C ALA A 272 -2.51 5.49 13.30
N LEU A 273 -3.53 6.16 12.73
CA LEU A 273 -4.93 5.85 12.97
C LEU A 273 -5.43 4.77 12.01
N SER A 274 -6.31 3.92 12.51
CA SER A 274 -7.14 3.05 11.68
C SER A 274 -8.13 3.87 10.84
N ALA A 275 -8.68 3.27 9.80
CA ALA A 275 -9.67 3.93 8.95
C ALA A 275 -10.90 4.41 9.75
N ALA A 276 -11.37 3.61 10.71
CA ALA A 276 -12.51 3.95 11.57
C ALA A 276 -12.20 5.13 12.51
N GLU A 277 -11.02 5.15 13.12
CA GLU A 277 -10.57 6.24 14.00
C GLU A 277 -10.38 7.54 13.22
N ALA A 278 -9.76 7.48 12.04
CA ALA A 278 -9.62 8.64 11.16
C ALA A 278 -10.99 9.19 10.71
N ALA A 279 -11.91 8.32 10.32
CA ALA A 279 -13.27 8.72 9.98
C ALA A 279 -14.03 9.35 11.17
N ALA A 280 -13.85 8.82 12.39
CA ALA A 280 -14.43 9.39 13.59
C ALA A 280 -13.86 10.79 13.92
N LEU A 281 -12.56 11.00 13.68
CA LEU A 281 -11.90 12.29 13.81
C LEU A 281 -12.49 13.31 12.83
N ILE A 282 -12.58 12.98 11.55
CA ILE A 282 -13.14 13.86 10.50
C ILE A 282 -14.59 14.22 10.81
N ARG A 283 -15.41 13.28 11.28
CA ARG A 283 -16.78 13.58 11.71
C ARG A 283 -16.84 14.57 12.88
N ARG A 284 -15.94 14.42 13.85
CA ARG A 284 -15.86 15.31 15.01
C ARG A 284 -15.45 16.73 14.60
N ASP A 285 -14.64 16.87 13.58
CA ASP A 285 -14.25 18.16 13.02
C ASP A 285 -15.37 18.78 12.16
N GLU A 286 -16.47 18.05 11.95
CA GLU A 286 -17.66 18.47 11.18
C GLU A 286 -17.31 19.03 9.80
N VAL A 287 -16.45 18.33 9.06
CA VAL A 287 -16.08 18.66 7.68
C VAL A 287 -17.30 18.60 6.76
N ASP A 288 -17.52 19.62 5.96
CA ASP A 288 -18.64 19.70 5.02
C ASP A 288 -18.31 18.98 3.71
N ILE A 289 -17.09 19.17 3.20
CA ILE A 289 -16.59 18.55 1.96
C ILE A 289 -15.25 17.89 2.25
N LEU A 290 -15.17 16.58 2.06
CA LEU A 290 -13.90 15.85 2.17
C LEU A 290 -13.35 15.56 0.77
N VAL A 291 -12.11 16.00 0.52
CA VAL A 291 -11.43 15.83 -0.77
C VAL A 291 -10.28 14.83 -0.59
N ASP A 292 -10.39 13.68 -1.21
CA ASP A 292 -9.30 12.73 -1.36
C ASP A 292 -8.37 13.15 -2.50
N LEU A 293 -7.08 13.12 -2.24
CA LEU A 293 -6.06 13.54 -3.21
C LEU A 293 -5.21 12.37 -3.73
N ALA A 294 -5.59 11.15 -3.43
CA ALA A 294 -4.75 9.99 -3.70
C ALA A 294 -5.42 8.91 -4.57
N GLY A 295 -6.76 8.74 -4.48
CA GLY A 295 -7.43 7.62 -5.14
C GLY A 295 -6.75 6.29 -4.82
N HIS A 296 -6.48 5.45 -5.81
CA HIS A 296 -5.84 4.15 -5.63
C HIS A 296 -4.31 4.19 -5.61
N THR A 297 -3.67 5.34 -5.41
CA THR A 297 -2.22 5.40 -5.26
C THR A 297 -1.76 4.81 -3.92
N LYS A 298 -0.46 4.55 -3.80
CA LYS A 298 0.13 3.91 -2.61
C LYS A 298 -0.15 4.70 -1.34
N GLY A 299 -0.61 4.00 -0.30
CA GLY A 299 -0.87 4.60 1.01
C GLY A 299 -2.18 5.41 1.09
N ASN A 300 -3.07 5.26 0.12
CA ASN A 300 -4.34 5.98 0.01
C ASN A 300 -5.22 5.89 1.26
N SER A 301 -6.23 6.72 1.30
CA SER A 301 -7.18 6.84 2.39
C SER A 301 -8.60 6.42 2.01
N LEU A 302 -8.81 5.75 0.88
CA LEU A 302 -10.12 5.28 0.43
C LEU A 302 -10.88 4.47 1.49
N PRO A 303 -10.22 3.60 2.30
CA PRO A 303 -10.90 2.94 3.42
C PRO A 303 -11.51 3.90 4.46
N VAL A 304 -11.00 5.13 4.59
CA VAL A 304 -11.57 6.15 5.47
C VAL A 304 -12.85 6.73 4.85
N LEU A 305 -12.81 6.98 3.53
CA LEU A 305 -13.97 7.49 2.79
C LEU A 305 -15.13 6.50 2.78
N ALA A 306 -14.85 5.20 2.79
CA ALA A 306 -15.88 4.15 2.88
C ALA A 306 -16.79 4.31 4.11
N PHE A 307 -16.28 4.87 5.22
CA PHE A 307 -17.07 5.21 6.40
C PHE A 307 -17.95 6.47 6.23
N ARG A 308 -17.86 7.15 5.10
CA ARG A 308 -18.58 8.40 4.79
C ARG A 308 -18.53 9.42 5.95
N PRO A 309 -17.33 9.94 6.28
CA PRO A 309 -17.19 10.88 7.41
C PRO A 309 -17.69 12.29 7.14
N ALA A 310 -17.90 12.68 5.87
CA ALA A 310 -18.40 13.98 5.46
C ALA A 310 -19.67 13.86 4.60
N PRO A 311 -20.54 14.88 4.56
CA PRO A 311 -21.74 14.91 3.72
C PRO A 311 -21.43 14.80 2.23
N VAL A 312 -20.40 15.49 1.77
CA VAL A 312 -19.91 15.47 0.39
C VAL A 312 -18.49 14.93 0.36
N GLN A 313 -18.25 13.95 -0.49
CA GLN A 313 -16.93 13.35 -0.68
C GLN A 313 -16.52 13.43 -2.16
N VAL A 314 -15.31 13.94 -2.37
CA VAL A 314 -14.75 14.19 -3.70
C VAL A 314 -13.38 13.50 -3.78
N THR A 315 -13.03 12.94 -4.92
CA THR A 315 -11.67 12.49 -5.23
C THR A 315 -11.09 13.25 -6.41
N GLY A 316 -9.77 13.35 -6.53
CA GLY A 316 -9.13 13.96 -7.70
C GLY A 316 -7.71 14.42 -7.45
N ILE A 317 -7.12 15.05 -8.48
CA ILE A 317 -5.77 15.63 -8.51
C ILE A 317 -4.66 14.57 -8.54
N GLY A 318 -4.58 13.66 -7.55
CA GLY A 318 -3.53 12.64 -7.51
C GLY A 318 -3.87 11.34 -8.22
N TYR A 319 -5.13 11.17 -8.60
CA TYR A 319 -5.63 10.00 -9.33
C TYR A 319 -6.80 10.40 -10.22
N PHE A 320 -6.86 9.88 -11.43
CA PHE A 320 -7.80 10.32 -12.48
C PHE A 320 -8.64 9.17 -13.03
N ASN A 321 -9.00 8.21 -12.20
CA ASN A 321 -9.94 7.14 -12.52
C ASN A 321 -10.89 6.94 -11.34
N THR A 322 -11.94 6.15 -11.53
CA THR A 322 -12.91 5.85 -10.47
C THR A 322 -12.24 5.27 -9.23
N THR A 323 -12.75 5.65 -8.04
CA THR A 323 -12.41 4.97 -6.79
C THR A 323 -13.16 3.66 -6.62
N GLY A 324 -14.27 3.48 -7.34
CA GLY A 324 -15.17 2.36 -7.20
C GLY A 324 -16.01 2.39 -5.90
N LEU A 325 -15.85 3.40 -5.04
CA LEU A 325 -16.60 3.52 -3.78
C LEU A 325 -17.90 4.26 -3.97
N SER A 326 -19.01 3.62 -3.64
CA SER A 326 -20.33 4.25 -3.60
C SER A 326 -20.44 5.37 -2.55
N ALA A 327 -19.48 5.44 -1.61
CA ALA A 327 -19.37 6.51 -0.63
C ALA A 327 -18.77 7.81 -1.17
N VAL A 328 -18.15 7.81 -2.35
CA VAL A 328 -17.57 8.99 -3.00
C VAL A 328 -18.56 9.53 -4.02
N ASP A 329 -18.90 10.82 -3.93
CA ASP A 329 -19.95 11.42 -4.75
C ASP A 329 -19.39 11.92 -6.09
N TYR A 330 -18.19 12.52 -6.08
CA TYR A 330 -17.66 13.24 -7.24
C TYR A 330 -16.20 12.94 -7.51
N VAL A 331 -15.85 12.95 -8.80
CA VAL A 331 -14.47 13.05 -9.29
C VAL A 331 -14.23 14.48 -9.79
N LEU A 332 -13.21 15.13 -9.25
CA LEU A 332 -12.77 16.45 -9.74
C LEU A 332 -11.85 16.27 -10.93
N SER A 333 -12.28 16.76 -12.07
CA SER A 333 -11.55 16.66 -13.35
C SER A 333 -11.73 17.92 -14.21
N ASP A 334 -11.37 17.87 -15.47
CA ASP A 334 -11.56 18.89 -16.47
C ASP A 334 -11.90 18.30 -17.85
N VAL A 335 -12.18 19.17 -18.82
CA VAL A 335 -12.57 18.73 -20.18
C VAL A 335 -11.42 18.15 -21.01
N TYR A 336 -10.17 18.31 -20.57
CA TYR A 336 -9.00 17.79 -21.27
C TYR A 336 -8.67 16.37 -20.80
N VAL A 337 -8.78 16.12 -19.50
CA VAL A 337 -8.56 14.80 -18.90
C VAL A 337 -9.76 13.90 -19.16
N ASP A 338 -10.99 14.41 -18.94
CA ASP A 338 -12.25 13.70 -19.12
C ASP A 338 -13.19 14.47 -20.07
N PRO A 339 -12.99 14.35 -21.39
CA PRO A 339 -13.89 14.97 -22.36
C PRO A 339 -15.34 14.47 -22.20
N PRO A 340 -16.37 15.35 -22.30
CA PRO A 340 -17.77 14.95 -22.15
C PRO A 340 -18.15 13.76 -23.05
N GLY A 341 -18.78 12.74 -22.47
CA GLY A 341 -19.24 11.55 -23.18
C GLY A 341 -18.16 10.49 -23.45
N ALA A 342 -16.91 10.75 -23.08
CA ALA A 342 -15.84 9.76 -23.20
C ALA A 342 -15.58 9.11 -21.83
N GLY A 343 -16.21 7.97 -21.56
CA GLY A 343 -15.93 7.18 -20.37
C GLY A 343 -16.70 7.58 -19.10
N ASP A 344 -17.68 8.47 -19.19
CA ASP A 344 -18.52 8.85 -18.04
C ASP A 344 -19.17 7.63 -17.38
N ASP A 345 -19.60 6.65 -18.19
CA ASP A 345 -20.21 5.39 -17.71
C ASP A 345 -19.21 4.45 -16.98
N ALA A 346 -17.93 4.73 -17.07
CA ALA A 346 -16.89 3.92 -16.39
C ALA A 346 -16.58 4.41 -14.98
N MET A 347 -17.06 5.58 -14.59
CA MET A 347 -16.93 6.15 -13.26
C MET A 347 -18.12 5.74 -12.39
N THR A 348 -17.87 5.46 -11.11
CA THR A 348 -18.94 5.29 -10.10
C THR A 348 -19.40 6.62 -9.54
N GLU A 349 -18.55 7.62 -9.64
CA GLU A 349 -18.76 8.99 -9.18
C GLU A 349 -19.29 9.90 -10.31
N GLU A 350 -19.94 11.00 -9.96
CA GLU A 350 -20.25 12.06 -10.91
C GLU A 350 -19.01 12.91 -11.22
N ILE A 351 -18.72 13.18 -12.49
CA ILE A 351 -17.55 13.95 -12.90
C ILE A 351 -17.83 15.45 -12.80
N LEU A 352 -17.17 16.13 -11.88
CA LEU A 352 -17.14 17.59 -11.77
C LEU A 352 -16.02 18.15 -12.67
N ARG A 353 -16.38 18.58 -13.86
CA ARG A 353 -15.44 19.18 -14.80
C ARG A 353 -15.26 20.66 -14.48
N LEU A 354 -14.04 21.03 -14.07
CA LEU A 354 -13.70 22.42 -13.86
C LEU A 354 -13.80 23.21 -15.18
N PRO A 355 -14.34 24.44 -15.15
CA PRO A 355 -14.24 25.36 -16.27
C PRO A 355 -12.76 25.74 -16.43
N HIS A 356 -12.34 26.07 -17.65
CA HIS A 356 -10.96 26.40 -18.05
C HIS A 356 -10.26 27.42 -17.17
#